data_887e3e792e9d75615f3303e785336240
#
_entry.id   887e3e792e9d75615f3303e785336240
#
_cell.length_a   1.000
_cell.length_b   1.000
_cell.length_c   1.000
_cell.angle_alpha   90.00
_cell.angle_beta   90.00
_cell.angle_gamma   90.00
#
_symmetry.space_group_name_H-M   'P 1'
#
loop_
_entity.id
_entity.type
_entity.pdbx_description
1 polymer ?
#
loop_
_entity_poly.entity_id
_entity_poly.type
_entity_poly.pdbx_seq_one_letter_code
_entity_poly.pdbx_strand_id
1 'polypeptide(L)'
;MLTFHHTCIGSSHLASGRPCQDASFAGTIGDLHLAIVSDGHGGAIHSRSDVGSQLAIYAVQGVIENHPLSDWDNADKRQELFQEIVESWTVLTIDHYYDNLTEQEIAQLPLFPDVEQSIRNITVLYGCTLMAACVHPDGWFAFQIGDGKCVTIHPLQTDLDFPENNSKFLIPNSKLVTEAIPTDDRCFLHMTTSLCDPNAATEFRFCGGNKDTMPVAIFLGSDGIDNSWGTDEALHNFYIEVLKHCTSAENVTHDLADALPQLSQAGSQDDMSVAAIVDKDLLAKNIAHLIRYQIIHCEQDINERVQRQEHLASLVISLKQQATLPEYEGNENLQRDIDYHYRQLEEVTNALERLSARLSRLQSQIHAHHQSDLSHQ
;
A
#
# COMPACT_ATOMS: atom_id res chain seq x y z
N MET A 1 -12.42 -4.19 17.12
CA MET A 1 -11.47 -4.10 15.99
C MET A 1 -11.53 -5.35 15.13
N LEU A 2 -11.22 -5.24 13.84
CA LEU A 2 -11.00 -6.33 12.92
C LEU A 2 -9.57 -6.23 12.41
N THR A 3 -8.85 -7.35 12.36
CA THR A 3 -7.51 -7.43 11.77
C THR A 3 -7.50 -8.48 10.66
N PHE A 4 -6.83 -8.20 9.57
CA PHE A 4 -6.65 -9.15 8.47
C PHE A 4 -5.35 -8.88 7.73
N HIS A 5 -4.84 -9.89 7.04
CA HIS A 5 -3.68 -9.77 6.18
C HIS A 5 -3.74 -10.78 5.04
N HIS A 6 -3.02 -10.50 3.99
CA HIS A 6 -2.77 -11.45 2.90
C HIS A 6 -1.47 -11.13 2.20
N THR A 7 -0.74 -12.17 1.83
CA THR A 7 0.46 -12.12 0.99
C THR A 7 0.25 -13.02 -0.21
N CYS A 8 0.55 -12.53 -1.40
CA CYS A 8 0.58 -13.34 -2.61
C CYS A 8 1.92 -13.21 -3.34
N ILE A 9 2.34 -14.31 -3.94
CA ILE A 9 3.54 -14.34 -4.78
C ILE A 9 3.30 -13.57 -6.08
N GLY A 10 4.27 -12.79 -6.48
CA GLY A 10 4.26 -12.01 -7.71
C GLY A 10 4.25 -12.86 -8.97
N SER A 11 3.61 -12.36 -10.03
CA SER A 11 3.55 -13.09 -11.31
C SER A 11 4.94 -13.27 -11.95
N SER A 12 5.89 -12.35 -11.72
CA SER A 12 7.28 -12.48 -12.16
C SER A 12 8.03 -13.56 -11.38
N HIS A 13 7.78 -13.70 -10.07
CA HIS A 13 8.36 -14.73 -9.22
C HIS A 13 7.82 -16.12 -9.58
N LEU A 14 6.51 -16.24 -9.80
CA LEU A 14 5.91 -17.47 -10.32
C LEU A 14 6.53 -17.91 -11.66
N ALA A 15 6.72 -16.97 -12.59
CA ALA A 15 7.30 -17.25 -13.89
C ALA A 15 8.78 -17.68 -13.83
N SER A 16 9.53 -17.15 -12.85
CA SER A 16 10.96 -17.44 -12.64
C SER A 16 11.23 -18.59 -11.67
N GLY A 17 10.20 -19.11 -10.98
CA GLY A 17 10.34 -20.13 -9.94
C GLY A 17 11.00 -19.61 -8.65
N ARG A 18 10.95 -18.30 -8.39
CA ARG A 18 11.41 -17.69 -7.14
C ARG A 18 10.36 -17.88 -6.04
N PRO A 19 10.77 -17.96 -4.76
CA PRO A 19 9.82 -17.91 -3.65
C PRO A 19 9.16 -16.52 -3.55
N CYS A 20 8.05 -16.43 -2.82
CA CYS A 20 7.53 -15.16 -2.35
C CYS A 20 8.48 -14.60 -1.30
N GLN A 21 8.95 -13.38 -1.49
CA GLN A 21 9.89 -12.70 -0.59
C GLN A 21 9.19 -11.79 0.42
N ASP A 22 7.91 -11.52 0.22
CA ASP A 22 7.05 -10.79 1.14
C ASP A 22 6.55 -11.65 2.29
N ALA A 23 6.27 -10.98 3.41
CA ALA A 23 5.54 -11.56 4.53
C ALA A 23 4.58 -10.54 5.15
N SER A 24 3.45 -11.03 5.69
CA SER A 24 2.51 -10.20 6.41
C SER A 24 1.92 -10.92 7.62
N PHE A 25 1.51 -10.12 8.61
CA PHE A 25 0.80 -10.59 9.80
C PHE A 25 -0.26 -9.55 10.21
N ALA A 26 -1.40 -10.03 10.69
CA ALA A 26 -2.33 -9.20 11.45
C ALA A 26 -3.03 -10.06 12.50
N GLY A 27 -3.15 -9.54 13.72
CA GLY A 27 -3.70 -10.28 14.83
C GLY A 27 -3.89 -9.43 16.08
N THR A 28 -4.20 -10.10 17.18
CA THR A 28 -4.39 -9.47 18.49
C THR A 28 -3.46 -10.12 19.51
N ILE A 29 -2.73 -9.31 20.26
CA ILE A 29 -1.84 -9.73 21.32
C ILE A 29 -2.31 -9.00 22.61
N GLY A 30 -2.94 -9.72 23.55
CA GLY A 30 -3.63 -9.09 24.68
C GLY A 30 -4.70 -8.12 24.20
N ASP A 31 -4.59 -6.85 24.59
CA ASP A 31 -5.49 -5.76 24.17
C ASP A 31 -4.98 -4.98 22.93
N LEU A 32 -3.89 -5.45 22.31
CA LEU A 32 -3.25 -4.81 21.16
C LEU A 32 -3.71 -5.44 19.86
N HIS A 33 -4.11 -4.62 18.91
CA HIS A 33 -4.33 -5.03 17.52
C HIS A 33 -3.12 -4.63 16.70
N LEU A 34 -2.51 -5.60 16.04
CA LEU A 34 -1.24 -5.47 15.34
C LEU A 34 -1.38 -5.84 13.88
N ALA A 35 -0.76 -5.06 13.00
CA ALA A 35 -0.56 -5.35 11.59
C ALA A 35 0.92 -5.15 11.25
N ILE A 36 1.52 -6.05 10.47
CA ILE A 36 2.92 -6.01 10.07
C ILE A 36 3.02 -6.43 8.60
N VAL A 37 3.87 -5.76 7.83
CA VAL A 37 4.27 -6.12 6.47
C VAL A 37 5.78 -5.97 6.36
N SER A 38 6.41 -6.93 5.71
CA SER A 38 7.84 -6.91 5.39
C SER A 38 8.02 -7.42 3.97
N ASP A 39 8.79 -6.68 3.18
CA ASP A 39 9.12 -6.95 1.79
C ASP A 39 10.58 -7.35 1.70
N GLY A 40 10.85 -8.53 1.19
CA GLY A 40 12.19 -9.09 1.03
C GLY A 40 12.83 -8.68 -0.29
N HIS A 41 14.05 -8.14 -0.23
CA HIS A 41 14.75 -7.63 -1.42
C HIS A 41 14.97 -8.68 -2.51
N GLY A 42 14.62 -8.35 -3.77
CA GLY A 42 14.73 -9.22 -4.95
C GLY A 42 16.15 -9.39 -5.53
N GLY A 43 17.16 -8.70 -5.00
CA GLY A 43 18.54 -8.74 -5.49
C GLY A 43 19.23 -10.08 -5.24
N ALA A 44 20.11 -10.52 -6.12
CA ALA A 44 20.83 -11.79 -5.99
C ALA A 44 21.68 -11.93 -4.71
N ILE A 45 22.07 -10.81 -4.09
CA ILE A 45 22.80 -10.79 -2.81
C ILE A 45 21.88 -11.08 -1.62
N HIS A 46 20.56 -10.93 -1.77
CA HIS A 46 19.55 -11.15 -0.74
C HIS A 46 18.89 -12.52 -0.91
N SER A 47 19.69 -13.57 -1.00
CA SER A 47 19.25 -14.91 -1.38
C SER A 47 18.34 -15.63 -0.38
N ARG A 48 18.12 -15.05 0.81
CA ARG A 48 17.28 -15.56 1.90
C ARG A 48 16.30 -14.50 2.40
N SER A 49 15.97 -13.51 1.57
CA SER A 49 15.07 -12.41 1.95
C SER A 49 13.62 -12.86 2.21
N ASP A 50 13.20 -13.96 1.60
CA ASP A 50 11.94 -14.65 1.88
C ASP A 50 11.84 -15.13 3.35
N VAL A 51 12.95 -15.55 3.93
CA VAL A 51 13.04 -15.86 5.37
C VAL A 51 13.22 -14.58 6.17
N GLY A 52 14.02 -13.63 5.67
CA GLY A 52 14.29 -12.35 6.33
C GLY A 52 13.02 -11.56 6.65
N SER A 53 12.07 -11.48 5.71
CA SER A 53 10.78 -10.84 5.89
C SER A 53 9.92 -11.54 6.95
N GLN A 54 9.93 -12.87 7.02
CA GLN A 54 9.23 -13.62 8.05
C GLN A 54 9.83 -13.39 9.45
N LEU A 55 11.16 -13.39 9.55
CA LEU A 55 11.87 -13.14 10.81
C LEU A 55 11.67 -11.71 11.31
N ALA A 56 11.49 -10.74 10.42
CA ALA A 56 11.16 -9.36 10.78
C ALA A 56 9.81 -9.26 11.51
N ILE A 57 8.81 -10.04 11.10
CA ILE A 57 7.52 -10.13 11.80
C ILE A 57 7.71 -10.65 13.23
N TYR A 58 8.46 -11.72 13.43
CA TYR A 58 8.71 -12.27 14.76
C TYR A 58 9.50 -11.31 15.65
N ALA A 59 10.47 -10.58 15.11
CA ALA A 59 11.21 -9.57 15.86
C ALA A 59 10.28 -8.46 16.40
N VAL A 60 9.38 -7.93 15.55
CA VAL A 60 8.40 -6.91 15.98
C VAL A 60 7.45 -7.45 17.03
N GLN A 61 6.89 -8.63 16.83
CA GLN A 61 5.98 -9.26 17.79
C GLN A 61 6.65 -9.41 19.15
N GLY A 62 7.87 -9.92 19.20
CA GLY A 62 8.60 -10.09 20.45
C GLY A 62 8.86 -8.78 21.20
N VAL A 63 9.24 -7.72 20.48
CA VAL A 63 9.46 -6.41 21.12
C VAL A 63 8.15 -5.80 21.61
N ILE A 64 7.07 -5.86 20.84
CA ILE A 64 5.76 -5.32 21.25
C ILE A 64 5.18 -6.09 22.46
N GLU A 65 5.38 -7.40 22.53
CA GLU A 65 4.93 -8.21 23.67
C GLU A 65 5.67 -7.90 24.98
N ASN A 66 6.94 -7.53 24.89
CA ASN A 66 7.82 -7.39 26.05
C ASN A 66 7.89 -5.96 26.61
N HIS A 67 7.37 -4.95 25.88
CA HIS A 67 7.48 -3.55 26.30
C HIS A 67 6.11 -2.88 26.48
N PRO A 68 5.97 -2.00 27.49
CA PRO A 68 4.74 -1.26 27.71
C PRO A 68 4.53 -0.24 26.58
N LEU A 69 3.26 -0.01 26.24
CA LEU A 69 2.89 0.92 25.16
C LEU A 69 3.37 2.36 25.39
N SER A 70 3.49 2.77 26.66
CA SER A 70 4.02 4.10 27.03
C SER A 70 5.44 4.36 26.52
N ASP A 71 6.21 3.32 26.27
CA ASP A 71 7.57 3.45 25.74
C ASP A 71 7.56 3.91 24.28
N TRP A 72 6.50 3.56 23.53
CA TRP A 72 6.33 4.02 22.13
C TRP A 72 6.00 5.51 22.01
N ASP A 73 5.41 6.12 23.04
CA ASP A 73 5.12 7.56 23.07
C ASP A 73 6.37 8.41 23.37
N ASN A 74 7.37 7.82 24.02
CA ASN A 74 8.62 8.49 24.36
C ASN A 74 9.65 8.31 23.22
N ALA A 75 10.17 9.42 22.67
CA ALA A 75 11.06 9.38 21.51
C ALA A 75 12.38 8.63 21.79
N ASP A 76 12.96 8.82 23.00
CA ASP A 76 14.23 8.16 23.34
C ASP A 76 14.01 6.65 23.55
N LYS A 77 12.94 6.28 24.25
CA LYS A 77 12.56 4.88 24.42
C LYS A 77 12.25 4.20 23.10
N ARG A 78 11.49 4.87 22.25
CA ARG A 78 11.16 4.36 20.92
C ARG A 78 12.41 4.08 20.09
N GLN A 79 13.44 4.92 20.18
CA GLN A 79 14.71 4.66 19.53
C GLN A 79 15.40 3.40 20.08
N GLU A 80 15.33 3.16 21.40
CA GLU A 80 15.81 1.91 22.03
C GLU A 80 15.01 0.70 21.49
N LEU A 81 13.68 0.81 21.34
CA LEU A 81 12.85 -0.26 20.79
C LEU A 81 13.15 -0.55 19.31
N PHE A 82 13.44 0.46 18.50
CA PHE A 82 13.88 0.23 17.11
C PHE A 82 15.23 -0.49 17.07
N GLN A 83 16.15 -0.14 17.95
CA GLN A 83 17.42 -0.85 18.08
C GLN A 83 17.20 -2.32 18.48
N GLU A 84 16.28 -2.58 19.42
CA GLU A 84 15.96 -3.94 19.86
C GLU A 84 15.28 -4.77 18.75
N ILE A 85 14.42 -4.16 17.91
CA ILE A 85 13.85 -4.85 16.74
C ILE A 85 14.95 -5.28 15.78
N VAL A 86 15.91 -4.40 15.46
CA VAL A 86 17.02 -4.70 14.55
C VAL A 86 17.93 -5.77 15.14
N GLU A 87 18.24 -5.70 16.44
CA GLU A 87 19.05 -6.70 17.13
C GLU A 87 18.37 -8.07 17.19
N SER A 88 17.06 -8.09 17.52
CA SER A 88 16.26 -9.33 17.54
C SER A 88 16.24 -9.97 16.14
N TRP A 89 15.96 -9.18 15.10
CA TRP A 89 15.98 -9.67 13.73
C TRP A 89 17.36 -10.18 13.33
N THR A 90 18.42 -9.48 13.71
CA THR A 90 19.81 -9.91 13.46
C THR A 90 20.12 -11.24 14.11
N VAL A 91 19.74 -11.43 15.38
CA VAL A 91 19.92 -12.72 16.08
C VAL A 91 19.17 -13.84 15.37
N LEU A 92 17.89 -13.62 15.06
CA LEU A 92 17.06 -14.60 14.36
C LEU A 92 17.65 -15.00 12.98
N THR A 93 18.19 -14.03 12.23
CA THR A 93 18.82 -14.32 10.93
C THR A 93 20.11 -15.10 11.07
N ILE A 94 20.93 -14.79 12.08
CA ILE A 94 22.16 -15.50 12.38
C ILE A 94 21.86 -16.95 12.79
N ASP A 95 20.92 -17.16 13.70
CA ASP A 95 20.50 -18.49 14.15
C ASP A 95 20.00 -19.31 12.97
N HIS A 96 19.09 -18.74 12.17
CA HIS A 96 18.60 -19.41 10.95
C HIS A 96 19.72 -19.73 9.97
N TYR A 97 20.69 -18.82 9.79
CA TYR A 97 21.83 -19.04 8.90
C TYR A 97 22.64 -20.27 9.31
N TYR A 98 23.05 -20.34 10.57
CA TYR A 98 23.86 -21.44 11.06
C TYR A 98 23.14 -22.78 11.15
N ASP A 99 21.82 -22.74 11.42
CA ASP A 99 20.97 -23.93 11.45
C ASP A 99 20.72 -24.53 10.05
N ASN A 100 20.88 -23.72 9.00
CA ASN A 100 20.58 -24.10 7.61
C ASN A 100 21.80 -24.02 6.67
N LEU A 101 23.02 -24.15 7.20
CA LEU A 101 24.24 -24.22 6.40
C LEU A 101 24.32 -25.53 5.63
N THR A 102 24.65 -25.43 4.35
CA THR A 102 25.05 -26.61 3.55
C THR A 102 26.46 -27.09 3.91
N GLU A 103 26.76 -28.35 3.62
CA GLU A 103 28.12 -28.89 3.82
C GLU A 103 29.19 -28.06 3.10
N GLN A 104 28.87 -27.49 1.94
CA GLN A 104 29.81 -26.63 1.20
C GLN A 104 30.03 -25.29 1.90
N GLU A 105 29.01 -24.67 2.45
CA GLU A 105 29.10 -23.43 3.23
C GLU A 105 29.89 -23.66 4.52
N ILE A 106 29.67 -24.78 5.24
CA ILE A 106 30.41 -25.16 6.43
C ILE A 106 31.93 -25.29 6.10
N ALA A 107 32.26 -25.91 4.98
CA ALA A 107 33.66 -26.09 4.56
C ALA A 107 34.37 -24.78 4.19
N GLN A 108 33.61 -23.72 3.91
CA GLN A 108 34.12 -22.40 3.54
C GLN A 108 34.17 -21.41 4.73
N LEU A 109 33.64 -21.77 5.89
CA LEU A 109 33.70 -20.92 7.08
C LEU A 109 35.14 -20.61 7.47
N PRO A 110 35.46 -19.33 7.72
CA PRO A 110 36.82 -18.95 8.15
C PRO A 110 37.10 -19.48 9.55
N LEU A 111 38.33 -19.96 9.77
CA LEU A 111 38.77 -20.44 11.08
C LEU A 111 38.80 -19.32 12.15
N PHE A 112 39.04 -18.09 11.74
CA PHE A 112 39.07 -16.89 12.58
C PHE A 112 38.25 -15.80 11.92
N PRO A 113 36.91 -15.78 12.09
CA PRO A 113 36.04 -14.78 11.48
C PRO A 113 36.22 -13.41 12.14
N ASP A 114 36.19 -12.36 11.34
CA ASP A 114 35.85 -11.05 11.80
C ASP A 114 34.34 -11.07 12.12
N VAL A 115 34.00 -10.94 13.39
CA VAL A 115 32.61 -11.10 13.88
C VAL A 115 31.71 -10.07 13.28
N GLU A 116 32.11 -8.78 13.26
CA GLU A 116 31.28 -7.71 12.73
C GLU A 116 31.04 -7.87 11.22
N GLN A 117 32.09 -8.16 10.46
CA GLN A 117 31.97 -8.42 9.02
C GLN A 117 31.15 -9.67 8.72
N SER A 118 31.24 -10.70 9.56
CA SER A 118 30.43 -11.91 9.41
C SER A 118 28.95 -11.65 9.63
N ILE A 119 28.59 -10.88 10.66
CA ILE A 119 27.22 -10.46 10.92
C ILE A 119 26.67 -9.70 9.71
N ARG A 120 27.40 -8.72 9.20
CA ARG A 120 26.98 -7.95 8.00
C ARG A 120 26.79 -8.83 6.78
N ASN A 121 27.70 -9.75 6.52
CA ASN A 121 27.61 -10.67 5.38
C ASN A 121 26.38 -11.58 5.48
N ILE A 122 26.03 -12.01 6.70
CA ILE A 122 24.87 -12.85 6.95
C ILE A 122 23.59 -12.01 6.79
N THR A 123 23.45 -10.88 7.48
CA THR A 123 22.24 -10.07 7.48
C THR A 123 21.87 -9.55 6.09
N VAL A 124 22.85 -9.24 5.24
CA VAL A 124 22.62 -8.85 3.84
C VAL A 124 21.87 -9.94 3.06
N LEU A 125 22.10 -11.23 3.33
CA LEU A 125 21.38 -12.32 2.66
C LEU A 125 19.87 -12.28 2.93
N TYR A 126 19.46 -11.73 4.10
CA TYR A 126 18.10 -11.67 4.60
C TYR A 126 17.44 -10.31 4.43
N GLY A 127 18.08 -9.36 3.72
CA GLY A 127 17.65 -7.98 3.60
C GLY A 127 16.17 -7.82 3.25
N CYS A 128 15.47 -7.00 4.04
CA CYS A 128 14.04 -6.71 3.86
C CYS A 128 13.68 -5.34 4.43
N THR A 129 12.53 -4.82 4.00
CA THR A 129 11.84 -3.68 4.60
C THR A 129 11.03 -4.11 5.82
N LEU A 130 10.44 -3.17 6.56
CA LEU A 130 9.53 -3.48 7.65
C LEU A 130 8.56 -2.33 7.89
N MET A 131 7.28 -2.64 7.98
CA MET A 131 6.23 -1.76 8.47
C MET A 131 5.44 -2.44 9.55
N ALA A 132 5.06 -1.70 10.61
CA ALA A 132 4.14 -2.18 11.61
C ALA A 132 3.18 -1.08 12.06
N ALA A 133 1.97 -1.47 12.40
CA ALA A 133 0.97 -0.61 13.02
C ALA A 133 0.34 -1.31 14.22
N CYS A 134 0.08 -0.55 15.26
CA CYS A 134 -0.55 -1.03 16.48
C CYS A 134 -1.70 -0.11 16.87
N VAL A 135 -2.82 -0.69 17.26
CA VAL A 135 -3.96 0.00 17.86
C VAL A 135 -4.22 -0.56 19.26
N HIS A 136 -4.38 0.33 20.21
CA HIS A 136 -4.63 0.01 21.62
C HIS A 136 -5.73 0.92 22.20
N PRO A 137 -6.26 0.66 23.42
CA PRO A 137 -7.38 1.42 23.97
C PRO A 137 -7.15 2.93 24.09
N ASP A 138 -5.90 3.37 24.25
CA ASP A 138 -5.55 4.78 24.48
C ASP A 138 -5.04 5.50 23.23
N GLY A 139 -4.81 4.77 22.10
CA GLY A 139 -4.29 5.37 20.87
C GLY A 139 -3.82 4.36 19.83
N TRP A 140 -3.00 4.85 18.93
CA TRP A 140 -2.43 4.06 17.85
C TRP A 140 -1.05 4.59 17.46
N PHE A 141 -0.24 3.74 16.87
CA PHE A 141 1.00 4.14 16.24
C PHE A 141 1.33 3.25 15.03
N ALA A 142 2.19 3.76 14.17
CA ALA A 142 2.81 3.00 13.09
C ALA A 142 4.26 3.43 12.91
N PHE A 143 5.09 2.51 12.41
CA PHE A 143 6.47 2.78 12.08
C PHE A 143 6.90 1.99 10.83
N GLN A 144 7.94 2.48 10.18
CA GLN A 144 8.38 1.96 8.89
C GLN A 144 9.86 2.20 8.64
N ILE A 145 10.53 1.20 8.08
CA ILE A 145 11.78 1.28 7.34
C ILE A 145 11.54 0.65 5.97
N GLY A 146 11.93 1.34 4.88
CA GLY A 146 11.63 0.92 3.51
C GLY A 146 10.64 1.82 2.80
N ASP A 147 10.11 1.38 1.67
CA ASP A 147 9.36 2.13 0.65
C ASP A 147 7.89 1.74 0.49
N GLY A 148 7.41 0.73 1.22
CA GLY A 148 5.98 0.44 1.29
C GLY A 148 5.15 1.62 1.82
N LYS A 149 3.83 1.53 1.78
CA LYS A 149 2.93 2.60 2.22
C LYS A 149 2.07 2.25 3.43
N CYS A 150 2.09 3.13 4.42
CA CYS A 150 1.17 3.12 5.56
C CYS A 150 0.06 4.15 5.30
N VAL A 151 -1.14 3.68 5.02
CA VAL A 151 -2.31 4.52 4.72
C VAL A 151 -3.31 4.46 5.87
N THR A 152 -3.69 5.63 6.39
CA THR A 152 -4.74 5.77 7.41
C THR A 152 -6.00 6.37 6.81
N ILE A 153 -7.14 5.85 7.24
CA ILE A 153 -8.46 6.39 6.89
C ILE A 153 -9.09 6.92 8.18
N HIS A 154 -9.38 8.22 8.19
CA HIS A 154 -9.88 8.91 9.38
C HIS A 154 -11.38 9.16 9.30
N PRO A 155 -12.09 9.26 10.45
CA PRO A 155 -13.47 9.71 10.47
C PRO A 155 -13.57 11.18 10.04
N LEU A 156 -14.64 11.54 9.35
CA LEU A 156 -14.94 12.95 9.10
C LEU A 156 -15.28 13.66 10.39
N GLN A 157 -14.67 14.81 10.62
CA GLN A 157 -14.79 15.53 11.88
C GLN A 157 -16.10 16.30 12.07
N THR A 158 -16.86 16.59 11.00
CA THR A 158 -18.18 17.24 11.10
C THR A 158 -19.00 17.13 9.81
N ASP A 159 -20.34 17.27 9.92
CA ASP A 159 -21.28 17.43 8.78
C ASP A 159 -21.00 18.66 7.90
N LEU A 160 -20.04 19.51 8.28
CA LEU A 160 -19.63 20.72 7.54
C LEU A 160 -18.79 20.41 6.29
N ASP A 161 -18.22 19.22 6.19
CA ASP A 161 -17.31 18.88 5.09
C ASP A 161 -18.05 18.46 3.80
N PHE A 162 -19.37 18.20 3.88
CA PHE A 162 -20.21 17.89 2.73
C PHE A 162 -21.53 18.66 2.77
N PRO A 163 -21.62 19.86 2.22
CA PRO A 163 -22.89 20.54 2.06
C PRO A 163 -23.80 19.74 1.11
N GLU A 164 -24.99 19.43 1.55
CA GLU A 164 -25.98 18.53 0.91
C GLU A 164 -26.33 18.85 -0.56
N ASN A 165 -25.92 20.00 -1.11
CA ASN A 165 -26.47 20.49 -2.37
C ASN A 165 -25.50 21.15 -3.37
N ASN A 166 -24.17 20.93 -3.29
CA ASN A 166 -23.29 21.54 -4.29
C ASN A 166 -22.13 20.65 -4.73
N SER A 167 -22.27 20.05 -5.90
CA SER A 167 -21.20 19.35 -6.66
C SER A 167 -20.03 20.25 -7.12
N LYS A 168 -19.95 21.49 -6.61
CA LYS A 168 -18.90 22.47 -6.95
C LYS A 168 -17.91 22.77 -5.83
N PHE A 169 -18.04 22.14 -4.69
CA PHE A 169 -17.08 22.33 -3.62
C PHE A 169 -15.95 21.29 -3.74
N LEU A 170 -14.78 21.79 -4.11
CA LEU A 170 -13.50 21.20 -3.81
C LEU A 170 -13.55 20.68 -2.38
N ILE A 171 -13.27 19.38 -2.17
CA ILE A 171 -12.96 18.89 -0.84
C ILE A 171 -11.69 19.66 -0.45
N PRO A 172 -11.74 20.62 0.50
CA PRO A 172 -10.52 21.30 0.90
C PRO A 172 -9.70 20.25 1.64
N ASN A 173 -8.64 19.71 1.04
CA ASN A 173 -7.67 18.82 1.68
C ASN A 173 -8.30 17.92 2.77
N SER A 174 -9.31 17.13 2.41
CA SER A 174 -9.93 16.25 3.38
C SER A 174 -8.89 15.20 3.74
N LYS A 175 -8.40 15.26 4.96
CA LYS A 175 -7.50 14.27 5.57
C LYS A 175 -8.22 12.93 5.81
N LEU A 176 -9.24 12.62 4.98
CA LEU A 176 -10.01 11.38 5.11
C LEU A 176 -9.14 10.16 4.86
N VAL A 177 -8.32 10.21 3.81
CA VAL A 177 -7.34 9.18 3.47
C VAL A 177 -5.97 9.84 3.36
N THR A 178 -5.01 9.36 4.10
CA THR A 178 -3.67 9.95 4.13
C THR A 178 -2.60 8.86 4.19
N GLU A 179 -1.48 9.10 3.55
CA GLU A 179 -0.25 8.40 3.84
C GLU A 179 0.24 8.88 5.21
N ALA A 180 0.18 7.98 6.22
CA ALA A 180 0.45 8.35 7.61
C ALA A 180 1.94 8.57 7.87
N ILE A 181 2.80 7.84 7.17
CA ILE A 181 4.25 7.99 7.22
C ILE A 181 4.70 8.47 5.84
N PRO A 182 5.19 9.71 5.71
CA PRO A 182 5.60 10.26 4.41
C PRO A 182 6.65 9.38 3.73
N THR A 183 6.58 9.31 2.40
CA THR A 183 7.58 8.62 1.58
C THR A 183 8.98 9.14 1.88
N ASP A 184 9.96 8.26 1.89
CA ASP A 184 11.37 8.62 2.05
C ASP A 184 11.95 8.93 0.67
N ASP A 185 12.38 10.18 0.46
CA ASP A 185 12.96 10.64 -0.81
C ASP A 185 14.24 9.88 -1.22
N ARG A 186 14.84 9.12 -0.28
CA ARG A 186 16.00 8.25 -0.55
C ARG A 186 15.59 6.93 -1.17
N CYS A 187 14.35 6.52 -0.96
CA CYS A 187 13.78 5.32 -1.58
C CYS A 187 13.33 5.67 -3.00
N PHE A 188 14.22 5.46 -3.96
CA PHE A 188 13.96 5.78 -5.36
C PHE A 188 14.53 4.70 -6.29
N LEU A 189 13.73 4.22 -7.23
CA LEU A 189 14.03 3.11 -8.16
C LEU A 189 14.34 1.82 -7.39
N HIS A 190 15.61 1.43 -7.30
CA HIS A 190 16.08 0.20 -6.66
C HIS A 190 16.78 0.46 -5.31
N MET A 191 16.69 1.67 -4.80
CA MET A 191 17.24 2.05 -3.49
C MET A 191 16.09 2.14 -2.48
N THR A 192 16.21 1.37 -1.42
CA THR A 192 15.31 1.44 -0.26
C THR A 192 16.11 1.30 1.02
N THR A 193 15.60 1.82 2.13
CA THR A 193 16.18 1.57 3.46
C THR A 193 15.76 0.18 3.94
N SER A 194 16.65 -0.51 4.65
CA SER A 194 16.53 -1.93 4.96
C SER A 194 16.93 -2.27 6.38
N LEU A 195 16.36 -3.35 6.95
CA LEU A 195 16.82 -3.91 8.22
C LEU A 195 18.27 -4.36 8.20
N CYS A 196 18.83 -4.71 7.02
CA CYS A 196 20.23 -5.09 6.88
C CYS A 196 21.22 -3.89 6.78
N ASP A 197 20.71 -2.65 6.78
CA ASP A 197 21.54 -1.46 6.72
C ASP A 197 22.31 -1.25 8.05
N PRO A 198 23.54 -0.74 8.00
CA PRO A 198 24.35 -0.54 9.21
C PRO A 198 23.70 0.36 10.26
N ASN A 199 22.85 1.27 9.85
CA ASN A 199 22.16 2.25 10.70
C ASN A 199 20.63 2.04 10.73
N ALA A 200 20.14 0.84 10.45
CA ALA A 200 18.73 0.54 10.30
C ALA A 200 17.85 1.11 11.41
N ALA A 201 18.28 1.00 12.67
CA ALA A 201 17.52 1.50 13.82
C ALA A 201 17.27 3.02 13.79
N THR A 202 18.12 3.80 13.13
CA THR A 202 17.96 5.26 12.99
C THR A 202 17.18 5.66 11.74
N GLU A 203 16.89 4.72 10.87
CA GLU A 203 16.15 4.93 9.62
C GLU A 203 14.64 4.76 9.78
N PHE A 204 14.19 4.24 10.92
CA PHE A 204 12.75 4.12 11.18
C PHE A 204 12.05 5.47 11.24
N ARG A 205 10.96 5.57 10.52
CA ARG A 205 10.00 6.66 10.55
C ARG A 205 8.81 6.24 11.39
N PHE A 206 8.19 7.17 12.09
CA PHE A 206 7.13 6.89 13.06
C PHE A 206 6.01 7.93 12.97
N CYS A 207 4.79 7.48 13.14
CA CYS A 207 3.63 8.32 13.38
C CYS A 207 2.74 7.67 14.45
N GLY A 208 1.84 8.44 15.01
CA GLY A 208 0.88 7.93 15.98
C GLY A 208 -0.05 9.01 16.48
N GLY A 209 -1.04 8.59 17.25
CA GLY A 209 -2.04 9.47 17.81
C GLY A 209 -2.72 8.85 19.03
N ASN A 210 -3.44 9.68 19.74
CA ASN A 210 -4.21 9.27 20.89
C ASN A 210 -5.62 8.79 20.48
N LYS A 211 -6.46 8.47 21.47
CA LYS A 211 -7.83 8.01 21.28
C LYS A 211 -8.71 8.96 20.44
N ASP A 212 -8.47 10.29 20.55
CA ASP A 212 -9.27 11.28 19.83
C ASP A 212 -8.93 11.36 18.33
N THR A 213 -7.78 10.80 17.95
CA THR A 213 -7.29 10.77 16.58
C THR A 213 -7.31 9.36 15.97
N MET A 214 -8.10 8.45 16.57
CA MET A 214 -8.19 7.06 16.12
C MET A 214 -8.67 6.98 14.67
N PRO A 215 -7.95 6.32 13.78
CA PRO A 215 -8.38 6.10 12.40
C PRO A 215 -9.51 5.06 12.33
N VAL A 216 -10.34 5.15 11.30
CA VAL A 216 -11.29 4.10 10.91
C VAL A 216 -10.56 2.84 10.51
N ALA A 217 -9.43 3.00 9.80
CA ALA A 217 -8.58 1.90 9.39
C ALA A 217 -7.13 2.35 9.21
N ILE A 218 -6.20 1.42 9.42
CA ILE A 218 -4.80 1.51 9.07
C ILE A 218 -4.49 0.37 8.11
N PHE A 219 -3.94 0.69 6.94
CA PHE A 219 -3.45 -0.27 5.96
C PHE A 219 -1.94 -0.16 5.82
N LEU A 220 -1.29 -1.29 5.80
CA LEU A 220 0.11 -1.44 5.41
C LEU A 220 0.14 -2.21 4.09
N GLY A 221 0.83 -1.70 3.09
CA GLY A 221 1.01 -2.37 1.80
C GLY A 221 2.47 -2.37 1.37
N SER A 222 2.99 -3.52 0.88
CA SER A 222 4.29 -3.54 0.23
C SER A 222 4.27 -2.73 -1.07
N ASP A 223 5.42 -2.38 -1.59
CA ASP A 223 5.57 -1.56 -2.79
C ASP A 223 4.96 -2.22 -4.04
N GLY A 224 4.89 -3.55 -4.09
CA GLY A 224 4.20 -4.28 -5.15
C GLY A 224 2.75 -3.85 -5.33
N ILE A 225 2.06 -3.48 -4.22
CA ILE A 225 0.70 -2.93 -4.28
C ILE A 225 0.72 -1.51 -4.82
N ASP A 226 1.53 -0.63 -4.25
CA ASP A 226 1.61 0.78 -4.64
C ASP A 226 2.03 0.94 -6.11
N ASN A 227 3.08 0.25 -6.52
CA ASN A 227 3.61 0.26 -7.88
C ASN A 227 2.58 -0.22 -8.94
N SER A 228 1.53 -0.92 -8.52
CA SER A 228 0.46 -1.37 -9.41
C SER A 228 -0.59 -0.31 -9.72
N TRP A 229 -0.66 0.77 -8.93
CA TRP A 229 -1.74 1.74 -9.06
C TRP A 229 -1.36 3.04 -9.76
N GLY A 230 -0.15 3.37 -9.95
CA GLY A 230 0.32 4.56 -10.68
C GLY A 230 -0.06 5.93 -10.07
N THR A 231 -1.02 6.01 -9.15
CA THR A 231 -1.41 7.21 -8.40
C THR A 231 -1.86 6.87 -6.99
N ASP A 232 -1.57 7.75 -6.03
CA ASP A 232 -2.03 7.60 -4.63
C ASP A 232 -3.56 7.51 -4.54
N GLU A 233 -4.28 8.25 -5.39
CA GLU A 233 -5.73 8.21 -5.42
C GLU A 233 -6.27 6.83 -5.80
N ALA A 234 -5.66 6.15 -6.78
CA ALA A 234 -6.06 4.81 -7.17
C ALA A 234 -5.80 3.80 -6.04
N LEU A 235 -4.67 3.91 -5.35
CA LEU A 235 -4.36 3.14 -4.15
C LEU A 235 -5.37 3.39 -3.02
N HIS A 236 -5.69 4.66 -2.74
CA HIS A 236 -6.69 5.03 -1.73
C HIS A 236 -8.06 4.44 -2.06
N ASN A 237 -8.48 4.52 -3.32
CA ASN A 237 -9.71 3.92 -3.79
C ASN A 237 -9.72 2.39 -3.61
N PHE A 238 -8.61 1.71 -3.83
CA PHE A 238 -8.48 0.28 -3.58
C PHE A 238 -8.74 -0.05 -2.10
N TYR A 239 -8.09 0.64 -1.16
CA TYR A 239 -8.31 0.41 0.27
C TYR A 239 -9.74 0.72 0.72
N ILE A 240 -10.38 1.76 0.15
CA ILE A 240 -11.80 2.04 0.41
C ILE A 240 -12.69 0.90 -0.11
N GLU A 241 -12.40 0.35 -1.29
CA GLU A 241 -13.16 -0.81 -1.80
C GLU A 241 -12.99 -2.02 -0.86
N VAL A 242 -11.78 -2.31 -0.40
CA VAL A 242 -11.54 -3.36 0.60
C VAL A 242 -12.38 -3.14 1.86
N LEU A 243 -12.45 -1.89 2.38
CA LEU A 243 -13.26 -1.58 3.56
C LEU A 243 -14.76 -1.80 3.35
N LYS A 244 -15.29 -1.53 2.17
CA LYS A 244 -16.71 -1.75 1.85
C LYS A 244 -17.10 -3.22 1.92
N HIS A 245 -16.15 -4.13 1.75
CA HIS A 245 -16.31 -5.57 1.84
C HIS A 245 -15.90 -6.15 3.21
N CYS A 246 -15.47 -5.32 4.17
CA CYS A 246 -14.98 -5.70 5.49
C CYS A 246 -16.10 -6.22 6.43
N THR A 247 -16.72 -7.35 6.11
CA THR A 247 -17.72 -8.00 6.97
C THR A 247 -17.07 -8.89 8.05
N SER A 248 -16.03 -9.64 7.69
CA SER A 248 -15.19 -10.46 8.57
C SER A 248 -13.77 -10.53 8.04
N ALA A 249 -12.80 -10.91 8.89
CA ALA A 249 -11.41 -11.12 8.48
C ALA A 249 -11.30 -12.21 7.38
N GLU A 250 -12.04 -13.30 7.53
CA GLU A 250 -12.04 -14.42 6.59
C GLU A 250 -12.51 -13.99 5.20
N ASN A 251 -13.62 -13.25 5.11
CA ASN A 251 -14.15 -12.78 3.83
C ASN A 251 -13.18 -11.84 3.12
N VAL A 252 -12.60 -10.87 3.85
CA VAL A 252 -11.63 -9.94 3.26
C VAL A 252 -10.37 -10.65 2.81
N THR A 253 -9.85 -11.61 3.61
CA THR A 253 -8.68 -12.39 3.23
C THR A 253 -8.96 -13.22 1.98
N HIS A 254 -10.16 -13.78 1.85
CA HIS A 254 -10.57 -14.49 0.63
C HIS A 254 -10.63 -13.55 -0.59
N ASP A 255 -11.28 -12.39 -0.45
CA ASP A 255 -11.39 -11.40 -1.53
C ASP A 255 -10.00 -10.90 -1.97
N LEU A 256 -9.08 -10.69 -1.02
CA LEU A 256 -7.69 -10.33 -1.31
C LEU A 256 -6.93 -11.47 -2.01
N ALA A 257 -7.16 -12.72 -1.61
CA ALA A 257 -6.55 -13.89 -2.25
C ALA A 257 -6.95 -14.02 -3.73
N ASP A 258 -8.15 -13.58 -4.09
CA ASP A 258 -8.62 -13.56 -5.47
C ASP A 258 -8.13 -12.32 -6.24
N ALA A 259 -8.05 -11.17 -5.58
CA ALA A 259 -7.76 -9.88 -6.22
C ALA A 259 -6.26 -9.62 -6.42
N LEU A 260 -5.40 -9.89 -5.42
CA LEU A 260 -3.99 -9.52 -5.48
C LEU A 260 -3.20 -10.24 -6.59
N PRO A 261 -3.41 -11.54 -6.89
CA PRO A 261 -2.74 -12.18 -8.03
C PRO A 261 -3.09 -11.53 -9.38
N GLN A 262 -4.35 -11.08 -9.54
CA GLN A 262 -4.78 -10.39 -10.75
C GLN A 262 -4.18 -8.99 -10.82
N LEU A 263 -4.08 -8.30 -9.69
CA LEU A 263 -3.42 -6.99 -9.59
C LEU A 263 -1.94 -7.10 -9.91
N SER A 264 -1.23 -8.09 -9.33
CA SER A 264 0.18 -8.34 -9.65
C SER A 264 0.38 -8.59 -11.15
N GLN A 265 -0.43 -9.45 -11.75
CA GLN A 265 -0.30 -9.76 -13.17
C GLN A 265 -0.54 -8.54 -14.08
N ALA A 266 -1.46 -7.66 -13.71
CA ALA A 266 -1.83 -6.48 -14.48
C ALA A 266 -0.93 -5.27 -14.20
N GLY A 267 -0.26 -5.22 -13.05
CA GLY A 267 0.50 -4.09 -12.54
C GLY A 267 2.00 -4.38 -12.39
N SER A 268 2.51 -4.31 -11.16
CA SER A 268 3.95 -4.39 -10.83
C SER A 268 4.60 -5.72 -11.19
N GLN A 269 3.84 -6.81 -11.21
CA GLN A 269 4.28 -8.20 -11.33
C GLN A 269 5.10 -8.70 -10.13
N ASP A 270 5.20 -7.89 -9.07
CA ASP A 270 5.94 -8.19 -7.84
C ASP A 270 5.08 -8.93 -6.82
N ASP A 271 5.72 -9.42 -5.74
CA ASP A 271 5.04 -9.93 -4.57
C ASP A 271 4.17 -8.83 -3.95
N MET A 272 3.09 -9.20 -3.32
CA MET A 272 2.16 -8.25 -2.73
C MET A 272 1.74 -8.68 -1.34
N SER A 273 1.91 -7.77 -0.39
CA SER A 273 1.45 -7.94 0.98
C SER A 273 0.57 -6.79 1.43
N VAL A 274 -0.53 -7.14 2.08
CA VAL A 274 -1.41 -6.19 2.76
C VAL A 274 -1.66 -6.69 4.18
N ALA A 275 -1.60 -5.77 5.16
CA ALA A 275 -2.07 -6.02 6.52
C ALA A 275 -2.87 -4.81 7.00
N ALA A 276 -3.94 -5.04 7.78
CA ALA A 276 -4.81 -3.94 8.20
C ALA A 276 -5.41 -4.14 9.59
N ILE A 277 -5.72 -2.99 10.23
CA ILE A 277 -6.51 -2.89 11.45
C ILE A 277 -7.70 -1.98 11.13
N VAL A 278 -8.92 -2.43 11.43
CA VAL A 278 -10.16 -1.71 11.12
C VAL A 278 -11.03 -1.60 12.36
N ASP A 279 -11.44 -0.38 12.70
CA ASP A 279 -12.48 -0.15 13.68
C ASP A 279 -13.85 -0.30 13.01
N LYS A 280 -14.53 -1.42 13.27
CA LYS A 280 -15.84 -1.72 12.65
C LYS A 280 -16.93 -0.74 13.03
N ASP A 281 -16.89 -0.20 14.25
CA ASP A 281 -17.90 0.75 14.73
C ASP A 281 -17.71 2.13 14.12
N LEU A 282 -16.45 2.57 13.97
CA LEU A 282 -16.12 3.78 13.22
C LEU A 282 -16.40 3.58 11.72
N LEU A 283 -16.08 2.42 11.14
CA LEU A 283 -16.37 2.13 9.74
C LEU A 283 -17.87 2.20 9.44
N ALA A 284 -18.69 1.55 10.26
CA ALA A 284 -20.15 1.59 10.09
C ALA A 284 -20.72 3.03 10.07
N LYS A 285 -20.16 3.90 10.90
CA LYS A 285 -20.55 5.32 10.95
C LYS A 285 -20.03 6.16 9.79
N ASN A 286 -18.96 5.71 9.12
CA ASN A 286 -18.28 6.50 8.09
C ASN A 286 -18.43 5.93 6.67
N ILE A 287 -19.05 4.77 6.49
CA ILE A 287 -19.13 4.12 5.18
C ILE A 287 -19.79 5.01 4.10
N ALA A 288 -20.82 5.73 4.46
CA ALA A 288 -21.48 6.65 3.53
C ALA A 288 -20.55 7.80 3.10
N HIS A 289 -19.70 8.28 4.00
CA HIS A 289 -18.73 9.33 3.71
C HIS A 289 -17.62 8.81 2.79
N LEU A 290 -17.17 7.57 2.97
CA LEU A 290 -16.20 6.93 2.08
C LEU A 290 -16.77 6.77 0.66
N ILE A 291 -18.01 6.36 0.53
CA ILE A 291 -18.69 6.28 -0.78
C ILE A 291 -18.80 7.67 -1.42
N ARG A 292 -19.17 8.71 -0.66
CA ARG A 292 -19.22 10.10 -1.17
C ARG A 292 -17.85 10.60 -1.62
N TYR A 293 -16.79 10.29 -0.86
CA TYR A 293 -15.43 10.59 -1.26
C TYR A 293 -15.11 9.99 -2.64
N GLN A 294 -15.42 8.72 -2.85
CA GLN A 294 -15.21 8.06 -4.15
C GLN A 294 -16.07 8.67 -5.28
N ILE A 295 -17.31 9.09 -4.98
CA ILE A 295 -18.18 9.78 -5.96
C ILE A 295 -17.51 11.07 -6.43
N ILE A 296 -17.05 11.91 -5.52
CA ILE A 296 -16.46 13.22 -5.84
C ILE A 296 -15.21 13.04 -6.70
N HIS A 297 -14.29 12.14 -6.32
CA HIS A 297 -13.10 11.87 -7.13
C HIS A 297 -13.46 11.28 -8.49
N CYS A 298 -14.44 10.38 -8.57
CA CYS A 298 -14.90 9.85 -9.84
C CYS A 298 -15.50 10.94 -10.76
N GLU A 299 -16.23 11.91 -10.19
CA GLU A 299 -16.76 13.07 -10.94
C GLU A 299 -15.64 14.00 -11.42
N GLN A 300 -14.60 14.21 -10.62
CA GLN A 300 -13.42 14.97 -11.00
C GLN A 300 -12.68 14.31 -12.17
N ASP A 301 -12.41 13.01 -12.07
CA ASP A 301 -11.79 12.22 -13.14
C ASP A 301 -12.61 12.27 -14.45
N ILE A 302 -13.92 12.17 -14.36
CA ILE A 302 -14.81 12.29 -15.52
C ILE A 302 -14.65 13.67 -16.16
N ASN A 303 -14.68 14.74 -15.37
CA ASN A 303 -14.56 16.11 -15.88
C ASN A 303 -13.21 16.35 -16.59
N GLU A 304 -12.10 15.89 -16.01
CA GLU A 304 -10.77 16.01 -16.62
C GLU A 304 -10.70 15.24 -17.95
N ARG A 305 -11.25 14.03 -17.97
CA ARG A 305 -11.24 13.19 -19.19
C ARG A 305 -12.17 13.72 -20.27
N VAL A 306 -13.29 14.34 -19.91
CA VAL A 306 -14.17 15.03 -20.86
C VAL A 306 -13.42 16.18 -21.54
N GLN A 307 -12.72 17.03 -20.77
CA GLN A 307 -11.90 18.11 -21.32
C GLN A 307 -10.82 17.57 -22.27
N ARG A 308 -10.15 16.47 -21.87
CA ARG A 308 -9.13 15.83 -22.71
C ARG A 308 -9.74 15.25 -24.00
N GLN A 309 -10.91 14.63 -23.91
CA GLN A 309 -11.65 14.11 -25.06
C GLN A 309 -11.99 15.21 -26.06
N GLU A 310 -12.53 16.34 -25.59
CA GLU A 310 -12.85 17.50 -26.42
C GLU A 310 -11.61 18.06 -27.12
N HIS A 311 -10.50 18.16 -26.39
CA HIS A 311 -9.24 18.62 -26.96
C HIS A 311 -8.72 17.68 -28.04
N LEU A 312 -8.67 16.35 -27.77
CA LEU A 312 -8.22 15.35 -28.74
C LEU A 312 -9.14 15.29 -29.98
N ALA A 313 -10.46 15.39 -29.79
CA ALA A 313 -11.41 15.42 -30.89
C ALA A 313 -11.19 16.65 -31.80
N SER A 314 -10.99 17.82 -31.21
CA SER A 314 -10.68 19.04 -31.94
C SER A 314 -9.36 18.93 -32.72
N LEU A 315 -8.35 18.33 -32.10
CA LEU A 315 -7.03 18.11 -32.74
C LEU A 315 -7.13 17.15 -33.93
N VAL A 316 -7.83 16.02 -33.77
CA VAL A 316 -8.07 15.04 -34.84
C VAL A 316 -8.81 15.67 -36.01
N ILE A 317 -9.82 16.50 -35.74
CA ILE A 317 -10.56 17.25 -36.79
C ILE A 317 -9.61 18.17 -37.56
N SER A 318 -8.79 18.96 -36.84
CA SER A 318 -7.82 19.88 -37.44
C SER A 318 -6.80 19.16 -38.31
N LEU A 319 -6.21 18.05 -37.82
CA LEU A 319 -5.25 17.25 -38.58
C LEU A 319 -5.87 16.61 -39.82
N LYS A 320 -7.11 16.11 -39.72
CA LYS A 320 -7.86 15.57 -40.88
C LYS A 320 -8.16 16.65 -41.92
N GLN A 321 -8.52 17.89 -41.48
CA GLN A 321 -8.67 19.01 -42.41
C GLN A 321 -7.34 19.37 -43.12
N GLN A 322 -6.24 19.40 -42.40
CA GLN A 322 -4.92 19.63 -42.94
C GLN A 322 -4.54 18.55 -44.00
N ALA A 323 -4.87 17.29 -43.75
CA ALA A 323 -4.63 16.20 -44.66
C ALA A 323 -5.41 16.29 -46.01
N THR A 324 -6.45 17.15 -46.08
CA THR A 324 -7.19 17.39 -47.30
C THR A 324 -6.53 18.45 -48.21
N LEU A 325 -5.50 19.14 -47.73
CA LEU A 325 -4.79 20.17 -48.53
C LEU A 325 -3.81 19.49 -49.51
N PRO A 326 -3.71 19.98 -50.74
CA PRO A 326 -2.85 19.36 -51.79
C PRO A 326 -1.37 19.22 -51.41
N GLU A 327 -0.87 20.15 -50.58
CA GLU A 327 0.52 20.18 -50.08
C GLU A 327 0.85 19.02 -49.12
N TYR A 328 -0.18 18.36 -48.54
CA TYR A 328 -0.02 17.22 -47.61
C TYR A 328 -0.49 15.89 -48.21
N GLU A 329 -0.81 15.87 -49.53
CA GLU A 329 -1.24 14.64 -50.22
C GLU A 329 -0.14 13.58 -50.11
N GLY A 330 -0.47 12.40 -49.55
CA GLY A 330 0.49 11.31 -49.36
C GLY A 330 1.49 11.48 -48.20
N ASN A 331 1.28 12.45 -47.32
CA ASN A 331 2.14 12.66 -46.15
C ASN A 331 1.91 11.61 -45.06
N GLU A 332 2.77 10.56 -45.05
CA GLU A 332 2.68 9.44 -44.12
C GLU A 332 2.84 9.87 -42.62
N ASN A 333 3.63 10.92 -42.36
CA ASN A 333 3.80 11.39 -40.97
C ASN A 333 2.51 12.01 -40.42
N LEU A 334 1.83 12.82 -41.26
CA LEU A 334 0.55 13.40 -40.88
C LEU A 334 -0.51 12.31 -40.64
N GLN A 335 -0.51 11.25 -41.46
CA GLN A 335 -1.41 10.11 -41.27
C GLN A 335 -1.09 9.36 -39.95
N ARG A 336 0.18 9.15 -39.63
CA ARG A 336 0.57 8.54 -38.33
C ARG A 336 0.13 9.39 -37.11
N ASP A 337 0.23 10.72 -37.22
CA ASP A 337 -0.22 11.62 -36.17
C ASP A 337 -1.74 11.55 -35.98
N ILE A 338 -2.51 11.51 -37.07
CA ILE A 338 -3.96 11.32 -37.02
C ILE A 338 -4.29 9.98 -36.34
N ASP A 339 -3.67 8.90 -36.74
CA ASP A 339 -3.92 7.55 -36.21
C ASP A 339 -3.52 7.44 -34.74
N TYR A 340 -2.45 8.13 -34.33
CA TYR A 340 -2.00 8.21 -32.94
C TYR A 340 -3.04 8.92 -32.05
N HIS A 341 -3.46 10.13 -32.45
CA HIS A 341 -4.44 10.89 -31.66
C HIS A 341 -5.83 10.27 -31.70
N TYR A 342 -6.19 9.58 -32.78
CA TYR A 342 -7.43 8.84 -32.83
C TYR A 342 -7.47 7.68 -31.83
N ARG A 343 -6.38 6.92 -31.71
CA ARG A 343 -6.25 5.88 -30.67
C ARG A 343 -6.35 6.45 -29.27
N GLN A 344 -5.68 7.59 -28.98
CA GLN A 344 -5.82 8.26 -27.70
C GLN A 344 -7.27 8.70 -27.40
N LEU A 345 -7.97 9.21 -28.41
CA LEU A 345 -9.39 9.59 -28.27
C LEU A 345 -10.26 8.38 -27.93
N GLU A 346 -10.03 7.25 -28.57
CA GLU A 346 -10.73 6.00 -28.28
C GLU A 346 -10.44 5.50 -26.85
N GLU A 347 -9.18 5.52 -26.41
CA GLU A 347 -8.78 5.16 -25.05
C GLU A 347 -9.47 6.03 -23.99
N VAL A 348 -9.52 7.35 -24.21
CA VAL A 348 -10.21 8.29 -23.30
C VAL A 348 -11.70 8.04 -23.29
N THR A 349 -12.32 7.75 -24.45
CA THR A 349 -13.75 7.44 -24.55
C THR A 349 -14.09 6.17 -23.77
N ASN A 350 -13.32 5.10 -23.94
CA ASN A 350 -13.51 3.85 -23.22
C ASN A 350 -13.30 4.02 -21.70
N ALA A 351 -12.38 4.91 -21.29
CA ALA A 351 -12.17 5.23 -19.89
C ALA A 351 -13.37 5.99 -19.30
N LEU A 352 -13.97 6.93 -20.04
CA LEU A 352 -15.17 7.67 -19.62
C LEU A 352 -16.38 6.74 -19.43
N GLU A 353 -16.57 5.76 -20.30
CA GLU A 353 -17.64 4.77 -20.15
C GLU A 353 -17.47 3.96 -18.86
N ARG A 354 -16.24 3.51 -18.56
CA ARG A 354 -15.95 2.78 -17.32
C ARG A 354 -16.18 3.63 -16.07
N LEU A 355 -15.73 4.88 -16.08
CA LEU A 355 -15.94 5.82 -14.96
C LEU A 355 -17.41 6.15 -14.75
N SER A 356 -18.17 6.36 -15.82
CA SER A 356 -19.61 6.62 -15.74
C SER A 356 -20.38 5.44 -15.14
N ALA A 357 -20.00 4.21 -15.52
CA ALA A 357 -20.55 2.99 -14.93
C ALA A 357 -20.16 2.84 -13.45
N ARG A 358 -18.93 3.22 -13.07
CA ARG A 358 -18.48 3.25 -11.67
C ARG A 358 -19.27 4.27 -10.86
N LEU A 359 -19.44 5.49 -11.36
CA LEU A 359 -20.20 6.55 -10.71
C LEU A 359 -21.64 6.12 -10.44
N SER A 360 -22.31 5.51 -11.42
CA SER A 360 -23.67 5.00 -11.28
C SER A 360 -23.78 3.93 -10.18
N ARG A 361 -22.79 3.04 -10.07
CA ARG A 361 -22.74 2.04 -8.98
C ARG A 361 -22.56 2.69 -7.61
N LEU A 362 -21.65 3.65 -7.47
CA LEU A 362 -21.41 4.37 -6.22
C LEU A 362 -22.66 5.15 -5.76
N GLN A 363 -23.35 5.83 -6.68
CA GLN A 363 -24.61 6.52 -6.41
C GLN A 363 -25.72 5.55 -5.96
N SER A 364 -25.79 4.35 -6.53
CA SER A 364 -26.72 3.31 -6.10
C SER A 364 -26.40 2.79 -4.70
N GLN A 365 -25.11 2.62 -4.36
CA GLN A 365 -24.68 2.20 -3.02
C GLN A 365 -25.08 3.21 -1.94
N ILE A 366 -24.92 4.51 -2.18
CA ILE A 366 -25.29 5.53 -1.21
C ILE A 366 -26.81 5.61 -1.01
N HIS A 367 -27.60 5.42 -2.07
CA HIS A 367 -29.07 5.35 -1.98
C HIS A 367 -29.53 4.15 -1.15
N ALA A 368 -28.92 2.97 -1.36
CA ALA A 368 -29.23 1.78 -0.59
C ALA A 368 -28.89 1.96 0.90
N HIS A 369 -27.77 2.62 1.21
CA HIS A 369 -27.38 2.92 2.59
C HIS A 369 -28.41 3.83 3.29
N HIS A 370 -28.83 4.91 2.64
CA HIS A 370 -29.85 5.81 3.19
C HIS A 370 -31.21 5.14 3.45
N GLN A 371 -31.60 4.17 2.59
CA GLN A 371 -32.84 3.41 2.80
C GLN A 371 -32.75 2.46 3.99
N SER A 372 -31.58 1.86 4.23
CA SER A 372 -31.38 0.98 5.39
C SER A 372 -31.43 1.76 6.70
N ASP A 373 -30.83 2.96 6.76
CA ASP A 373 -30.85 3.82 7.94
C ASP A 373 -32.28 4.28 8.31
N LEU A 374 -33.11 4.60 7.31
CA LEU A 374 -34.51 4.95 7.51
C LEU A 374 -35.40 3.78 7.98
N SER A 375 -35.00 2.53 7.70
CA SER A 375 -35.73 1.33 8.11
C SER A 375 -35.41 0.87 9.54
N HIS A 376 -34.34 1.40 10.14
CA HIS A 376 -33.88 1.10 11.49
C HIS A 376 -34.22 2.20 12.51
N GLN A 377 -34.83 3.32 12.07
CA GLN A 377 -35.47 4.36 12.90
C GLN A 377 -36.98 4.07 13.07
#